data_01307d721bad4559b50ab07ad7d41e80
#
_entry.id   01307d721bad4559b50ab07ad7d41e80
#
_cell.length_a   1.000
_cell.length_b   1.000
_cell.length_c   1.000
_cell.angle_alpha   90.00
_cell.angle_beta   90.00
_cell.angle_gamma   90.00
#
_symmetry.space_group_name_H-M   'P 1'
#
loop_
_entity.id
_entity.type
_entity.pdbx_description
1 polymer ?
#
loop_
_entity_poly.entity_id
_entity_poly.type
_entity_poly.pdbx_seq_one_letter_code
_entity_poly.pdbx_strand_id
1 'polypeptide(L)'
;MLDAWRLILDGDGSGPWNMGVDEALLCSAIESGRATFRLYGWEGPWLSLGYAQSWSDEEAEHCASADVGVVRRCTGGRAVLHGSDLTYSVAAPESMLPEGLRPTYELLARALLAGLRGLGIEATCRGRPPSRRQPGPAGFDCFAQAATDELCVGDQKLVGSAQRRVSGAVLQHGSLRCLPDPGLARQATGLAAVGATSLAELGHPSTPAKLREALVAAFSRVLEVRLEPSALTPVETELAKTRGNEPSPRLPSQPRGASQGSPPTADR
;
A
#
# COMPACT_ATOMS: atom_id res chain seq x y z
N MET A 1 5.42 -2.78 31.46
CA MET A 1 5.28 -1.48 30.77
C MET A 1 4.98 -1.77 29.31
N LEU A 2 4.09 -0.99 28.67
CA LEU A 2 3.85 -1.11 27.22
C LEU A 2 5.10 -0.65 26.47
N ASP A 3 5.43 -1.35 25.37
CA ASP A 3 6.52 -0.95 24.48
C ASP A 3 6.20 0.43 23.85
N ALA A 4 7.23 1.26 23.71
CA ALA A 4 7.09 2.56 23.07
C ALA A 4 7.40 2.46 21.57
N TRP A 5 6.45 2.86 20.74
CA TRP A 5 6.62 2.98 19.31
C TRP A 5 6.59 4.45 18.89
N ARG A 6 7.32 4.80 17.87
CA ARG A 6 7.27 6.14 17.29
C ARG A 6 5.95 6.33 16.54
N LEU A 7 5.35 7.52 16.70
CA LEU A 7 4.23 7.99 15.91
C LEU A 7 4.67 9.16 15.04
N ILE A 8 4.57 8.99 13.72
CA ILE A 8 4.84 10.05 12.76
C ILE A 8 3.53 10.42 12.06
N LEU A 9 3.10 11.67 12.24
CA LEU A 9 1.94 12.23 11.55
C LEU A 9 2.45 13.22 10.51
N ASP A 10 2.65 12.73 9.28
CA ASP A 10 3.08 13.56 8.18
C ASP A 10 1.88 14.27 7.50
N GLY A 11 2.18 15.39 6.85
CA GLY A 11 1.29 16.01 5.88
C GLY A 11 1.21 15.24 4.57
N ASP A 12 0.80 15.97 3.52
CA ASP A 12 0.83 15.44 2.17
C ASP A 12 2.27 15.52 1.63
N GLY A 13 2.71 14.45 0.98
CA GLY A 13 4.04 14.33 0.40
C GLY A 13 4.00 13.82 -1.03
N SER A 14 5.02 14.12 -1.83
CA SER A 14 5.18 13.56 -3.17
C SER A 14 5.36 12.04 -3.14
N GLY A 15 5.05 11.36 -4.23
CA GLY A 15 5.23 9.91 -4.34
C GLY A 15 6.64 9.45 -4.00
N PRO A 16 7.70 10.03 -4.61
CA PRO A 16 9.08 9.71 -4.29
C PRO A 16 9.42 9.90 -2.81
N TRP A 17 8.98 11.02 -2.22
CA TRP A 17 9.20 11.29 -0.80
C TRP A 17 8.53 10.24 0.09
N ASN A 18 7.24 9.96 -0.14
CA ASN A 18 6.49 9.01 0.68
C ASN A 18 7.08 7.60 0.65
N MET A 19 7.47 7.11 -0.53
CA MET A 19 8.11 5.79 -0.66
C MET A 19 9.51 5.77 -0.07
N GLY A 20 10.28 6.85 -0.25
CA GLY A 20 11.59 6.99 0.36
C GLY A 20 11.55 6.99 1.89
N VAL A 21 10.56 7.66 2.49
CA VAL A 21 10.36 7.65 3.95
C VAL A 21 10.01 6.25 4.45
N ASP A 22 9.09 5.54 3.79
CA ASP A 22 8.73 4.18 4.20
C ASP A 22 9.94 3.23 4.15
N GLU A 23 10.82 3.36 3.14
CA GLU A 23 12.07 2.60 3.08
C GLU A 23 13.07 3.01 4.16
N ALA A 24 13.20 4.31 4.46
CA ALA A 24 14.07 4.78 5.52
C ALA A 24 13.62 4.28 6.90
N LEU A 25 12.32 4.25 7.16
CA LEU A 25 11.78 3.69 8.39
C LEU A 25 11.99 2.17 8.49
N LEU A 26 11.91 1.45 7.36
CA LEU A 26 12.26 0.02 7.32
C LEU A 26 13.74 -0.20 7.64
N CYS A 27 14.65 0.61 7.10
CA CYS A 27 16.07 0.57 7.45
C CYS A 27 16.30 0.86 8.95
N SER A 28 15.62 1.86 9.51
CA SER A 28 15.68 2.13 10.96
C SER A 28 15.20 0.94 11.81
N ALA A 29 14.16 0.22 11.36
CA ALA A 29 13.71 -0.98 12.05
C ALA A 29 14.77 -2.10 11.99
N ILE A 30 15.48 -2.24 10.87
CA ILE A 30 16.57 -3.24 10.71
C ILE A 30 17.78 -2.87 11.58
N GLU A 31 18.23 -1.63 11.52
CA GLU A 31 19.51 -1.21 12.08
C GLU A 31 19.44 -0.87 13.56
N SER A 32 18.36 -0.25 14.00
CA SER A 32 18.23 0.27 15.35
C SER A 32 17.09 -0.33 16.17
N GLY A 33 16.34 -1.28 15.60
CA GLY A 33 15.21 -1.91 16.28
C GLY A 33 14.04 -0.97 16.54
N ARG A 34 13.95 0.17 15.85
CA ARG A 34 12.90 1.17 16.07
C ARG A 34 11.62 0.78 15.37
N ALA A 35 10.56 0.65 16.14
CA ALA A 35 9.22 0.47 15.59
C ALA A 35 8.53 1.81 15.39
N THR A 36 7.90 2.00 14.23
CA THR A 36 7.25 3.25 13.84
C THR A 36 5.88 2.96 13.23
N PHE A 37 4.87 3.70 13.68
CA PHE A 37 3.59 3.86 13.01
C PHE A 37 3.52 5.24 12.38
N ARG A 38 3.22 5.32 11.08
CA ARG A 38 3.16 6.56 10.31
C ARG A 38 1.83 6.69 9.61
N LEU A 39 1.26 7.91 9.58
CA LEU A 39 0.09 8.29 8.80
C LEU A 39 0.44 9.49 7.92
N TYR A 40 0.11 9.43 6.62
CA TYR A 40 0.46 10.45 5.65
C TYR A 40 -0.55 10.57 4.52
N GLY A 41 -0.52 11.70 3.81
CA GLY A 41 -1.28 11.96 2.60
C GLY A 41 -0.37 12.10 1.37
N TRP A 42 -0.96 12.54 0.25
CA TRP A 42 -0.28 12.63 -1.04
C TRP A 42 -0.47 14.02 -1.64
N GLU A 43 0.62 14.62 -2.05
CA GLU A 43 0.61 15.90 -2.78
C GLU A 43 0.36 15.62 -4.27
N GLY A 44 -0.89 15.82 -4.71
CA GLY A 44 -1.36 15.50 -6.06
C GLY A 44 -1.60 14.00 -6.28
N PRO A 45 -1.99 13.63 -7.50
CA PRO A 45 -2.27 12.25 -7.85
C PRO A 45 -0.99 11.48 -8.18
N TRP A 46 -0.86 10.29 -7.61
CA TRP A 46 0.27 9.38 -7.79
C TRP A 46 -0.20 7.94 -8.02
N LEU A 47 0.42 7.26 -8.98
CA LEU A 47 0.26 5.82 -9.15
C LEU A 47 1.47 5.10 -8.54
N SER A 48 1.28 4.36 -7.44
CA SER A 48 2.34 3.53 -6.87
C SER A 48 2.30 2.12 -7.45
N LEU A 49 3.38 1.71 -8.12
CA LEU A 49 3.55 0.37 -8.66
C LEU A 49 4.06 -0.58 -7.58
N GLY A 50 3.63 -1.85 -7.63
CA GLY A 50 4.25 -2.89 -6.81
C GLY A 50 5.69 -3.17 -7.24
N TYR A 51 6.53 -3.66 -6.30
CA TYR A 51 7.96 -3.91 -6.53
C TYR A 51 8.27 -4.68 -7.82
N ALA A 52 7.58 -5.78 -8.08
CA ALA A 52 7.80 -6.63 -9.26
C ALA A 52 6.75 -6.42 -10.36
N GLN A 53 5.93 -5.37 -10.28
CA GLN A 53 4.92 -5.11 -11.29
C GLN A 53 5.57 -4.64 -12.60
N SER A 54 5.19 -5.28 -13.71
CA SER A 54 5.55 -4.80 -15.06
C SER A 54 4.90 -3.45 -15.33
N TRP A 55 5.53 -2.68 -16.19
CA TRP A 55 5.13 -1.34 -16.57
C TRP A 55 5.42 -1.13 -18.04
N SER A 56 4.45 -0.75 -18.85
CA SER A 56 4.59 -0.51 -20.29
C SER A 56 4.68 0.98 -20.61
N ASP A 57 5.17 1.29 -21.80
CA ASP A 57 5.21 2.69 -22.29
C ASP A 57 3.80 3.24 -22.47
N GLU A 58 2.82 2.42 -22.88
CA GLU A 58 1.41 2.82 -22.99
C GLU A 58 0.80 3.23 -21.64
N GLU A 59 1.10 2.46 -20.59
CA GLU A 59 0.67 2.79 -19.22
C GLU A 59 1.32 4.09 -18.73
N ALA A 60 2.58 4.34 -19.11
CA ALA A 60 3.29 5.58 -18.80
C ALA A 60 2.64 6.79 -19.51
N GLU A 61 2.26 6.64 -20.76
CA GLU A 61 1.59 7.67 -21.55
C GLU A 61 0.19 8.01 -20.97
N HIS A 62 -0.57 7.01 -20.51
CA HIS A 62 -1.84 7.23 -19.84
C HIS A 62 -1.69 8.08 -18.57
N CYS A 63 -0.73 7.73 -17.70
CA CYS A 63 -0.45 8.50 -16.50
C CYS A 63 0.00 9.94 -16.82
N ALA A 64 0.90 10.11 -17.79
CA ALA A 64 1.37 11.42 -18.19
C ALA A 64 0.23 12.30 -18.76
N SER A 65 -0.66 11.71 -19.56
CA SER A 65 -1.84 12.39 -20.11
C SER A 65 -2.86 12.81 -19.06
N ALA A 66 -2.89 12.12 -17.94
CA ALA A 66 -3.76 12.38 -16.79
C ALA A 66 -3.10 13.24 -15.70
N ASP A 67 -1.88 13.72 -15.92
CA ASP A 67 -1.06 14.45 -14.92
C ASP A 67 -0.88 13.64 -13.61
N VAL A 68 -0.70 12.32 -13.73
CA VAL A 68 -0.49 11.40 -12.62
C VAL A 68 0.97 11.02 -12.52
N GLY A 69 1.60 11.35 -11.39
CA GLY A 69 2.97 10.92 -11.11
C GLY A 69 3.04 9.41 -10.91
N VAL A 70 4.19 8.81 -11.23
CA VAL A 70 4.39 7.37 -11.05
C VAL A 70 5.57 7.11 -10.13
N VAL A 71 5.38 6.21 -9.16
CA VAL A 71 6.42 5.79 -8.22
C VAL A 71 6.35 4.27 -8.00
N ARG A 72 7.47 3.66 -7.69
CA ARG A 72 7.51 2.23 -7.34
C ARG A 72 7.76 2.07 -5.85
N ARG A 73 6.91 1.31 -5.18
CA ARG A 73 7.08 0.97 -3.77
C ARG A 73 7.93 -0.29 -3.59
N CYS A 74 8.60 -0.40 -2.47
CA CYS A 74 9.42 -1.58 -2.14
C CYS A 74 8.60 -2.83 -1.78
N THR A 75 7.29 -2.70 -1.58
CA THR A 75 6.37 -3.82 -1.31
C THR A 75 5.76 -4.38 -2.59
N GLY A 76 5.21 -5.59 -2.52
CA GLY A 76 4.53 -6.22 -3.64
C GLY A 76 3.13 -5.66 -3.92
N GLY A 77 2.35 -6.42 -4.67
CA GLY A 77 0.99 -6.07 -5.06
C GLY A 77 0.90 -5.37 -6.40
N ARG A 78 -0.32 -4.96 -6.77
CA ARG A 78 -0.63 -4.21 -8.01
C ARG A 78 -0.60 -2.72 -7.76
N ALA A 79 -0.68 -1.91 -8.82
CA ALA A 79 -0.73 -0.46 -8.74
C ALA A 79 -1.86 0.05 -7.84
N VAL A 80 -1.59 1.16 -7.17
CA VAL A 80 -2.59 1.89 -6.35
C VAL A 80 -2.54 3.35 -6.75
N LEU A 81 -3.69 3.91 -7.09
CA LEU A 81 -3.85 5.33 -7.32
C LEU A 81 -4.07 6.03 -5.98
N HIS A 82 -3.29 7.06 -5.72
CA HIS A 82 -3.28 7.92 -4.54
C HIS A 82 -3.63 9.35 -4.91
N GLY A 83 -3.98 10.16 -3.90
CA GLY A 83 -4.29 11.59 -4.00
C GLY A 83 -5.48 11.99 -3.15
N SER A 84 -6.39 11.04 -2.89
CA SER A 84 -7.58 11.25 -2.07
C SER A 84 -7.71 10.22 -0.93
N ASP A 85 -6.61 9.59 -0.59
CA ASP A 85 -6.52 8.54 0.43
C ASP A 85 -5.67 8.99 1.62
N LEU A 86 -5.93 8.38 2.77
CA LEU A 86 -4.99 8.38 3.89
C LEU A 86 -4.19 7.10 3.85
N THR A 87 -2.88 7.21 3.79
CA THR A 87 -1.98 6.06 3.82
C THR A 87 -1.43 5.87 5.24
N TYR A 88 -1.37 4.62 5.69
CA TYR A 88 -0.64 4.22 6.90
C TYR A 88 0.58 3.41 6.55
N SER A 89 1.62 3.47 7.38
CA SER A 89 2.71 2.49 7.36
C SER A 89 3.13 2.08 8.77
N VAL A 90 3.53 0.83 8.89
CA VAL A 90 4.14 0.23 10.09
C VAL A 90 5.48 -0.35 9.66
N ALA A 91 6.55 0.18 10.23
CA ALA A 91 7.89 -0.37 10.09
C ALA A 91 8.38 -0.83 11.47
N ALA A 92 8.69 -2.11 11.64
CA ALA A 92 9.06 -2.67 12.94
C ALA A 92 9.95 -3.91 12.81
N PRO A 93 10.79 -4.23 13.82
CA PRO A 93 11.42 -5.53 13.92
C PRO A 93 10.39 -6.67 13.94
N GLU A 94 10.68 -7.79 13.29
CA GLU A 94 9.79 -8.96 13.28
C GLU A 94 9.49 -9.48 14.68
N SER A 95 10.43 -9.33 15.61
CA SER A 95 10.27 -9.75 17.02
C SER A 95 9.20 -8.98 17.80
N MET A 96 8.79 -7.81 17.30
CA MET A 96 7.72 -6.99 17.89
C MET A 96 6.33 -7.25 17.27
N LEU A 97 6.26 -8.19 16.32
CA LEU A 97 5.04 -8.52 15.59
C LEU A 97 4.79 -10.04 15.64
N PRO A 98 3.57 -10.51 15.42
CA PRO A 98 3.30 -11.95 15.33
C PRO A 98 4.14 -12.61 14.24
N GLU A 99 4.61 -13.83 14.51
CA GLU A 99 5.43 -14.58 13.58
C GLU A 99 4.66 -14.90 12.27
N GLY A 100 5.29 -14.58 11.14
CA GLY A 100 4.76 -14.89 9.83
C GLY A 100 3.99 -13.73 9.18
N LEU A 101 3.80 -13.86 7.87
CA LEU A 101 3.15 -12.85 7.02
C LEU A 101 1.69 -12.63 7.44
N ARG A 102 0.92 -13.71 7.47
CA ARG A 102 -0.53 -13.66 7.71
C ARG A 102 -0.90 -13.16 9.10
N PRO A 103 -0.31 -13.64 10.22
CA PRO A 103 -0.64 -13.14 11.54
C PRO A 103 -0.35 -11.64 11.72
N THR A 104 0.71 -11.13 11.10
CA THR A 104 1.00 -9.68 11.08
C THR A 104 -0.08 -8.91 10.31
N TYR A 105 -0.49 -9.38 9.13
CA TYR A 105 -1.61 -8.78 8.40
C TYR A 105 -2.88 -8.74 9.24
N GLU A 106 -3.25 -9.86 9.88
CA GLU A 106 -4.44 -9.98 10.72
C GLU A 106 -4.41 -9.03 11.92
N LEU A 107 -3.24 -8.86 12.57
CA LEU A 107 -3.07 -7.91 13.66
C LEU A 107 -3.32 -6.47 13.20
N LEU A 108 -2.65 -6.04 12.12
CA LEU A 108 -2.77 -4.68 11.61
C LEU A 108 -4.15 -4.41 11.01
N ALA A 109 -4.78 -5.41 10.37
CA ALA A 109 -6.16 -5.33 9.91
C ALA A 109 -7.15 -5.14 11.08
N ARG A 110 -6.96 -5.83 12.21
CA ARG A 110 -7.77 -5.62 13.42
C ARG A 110 -7.64 -4.19 13.96
N ALA A 111 -6.44 -3.60 13.91
CA ALA A 111 -6.25 -2.23 14.32
C ALA A 111 -6.99 -1.24 13.39
N LEU A 112 -6.90 -1.44 12.08
CA LEU A 112 -7.64 -0.64 11.10
C LEU A 112 -9.16 -0.77 11.30
N LEU A 113 -9.68 -2.01 11.42
CA LEU A 113 -11.10 -2.27 11.68
C LEU A 113 -11.59 -1.61 12.97
N ALA A 114 -10.79 -1.65 14.03
CA ALA A 114 -11.14 -1.00 15.30
C ALA A 114 -11.21 0.52 15.15
N GLY A 115 -10.32 1.14 14.37
CA GLY A 115 -10.35 2.57 14.06
C GLY A 115 -11.58 2.95 13.24
N LEU A 116 -11.87 2.19 12.18
CA LEU A 116 -13.05 2.40 11.32
C LEU A 116 -14.36 2.24 12.11
N ARG A 117 -14.45 1.19 12.94
CA ARG A 117 -15.63 0.98 13.80
C ARG A 117 -15.84 2.13 14.80
N GLY A 118 -14.76 2.72 15.32
CA GLY A 118 -14.84 3.92 16.17
C GLY A 118 -15.44 5.14 15.46
N LEU A 119 -15.47 5.13 14.14
CA LEU A 119 -16.10 6.14 13.29
C LEU A 119 -17.49 5.72 12.77
N GLY A 120 -18.02 4.58 13.22
CA GLY A 120 -19.31 4.05 12.78
C GLY A 120 -19.27 3.32 11.43
N ILE A 121 -18.06 2.93 10.96
CA ILE A 121 -17.89 2.25 9.69
C ILE A 121 -17.74 0.75 9.92
N GLU A 122 -18.72 -0.04 9.47
CA GLU A 122 -18.73 -1.50 9.60
C GLU A 122 -18.00 -2.16 8.43
N ALA A 123 -16.66 -2.12 8.51
CA ALA A 123 -15.80 -2.84 7.57
C ALA A 123 -15.48 -4.26 8.09
N THR A 124 -15.18 -5.16 7.18
CA THR A 124 -14.78 -6.54 7.47
C THR A 124 -13.54 -6.92 6.66
N CYS A 125 -12.76 -7.90 7.17
CA CYS A 125 -11.76 -8.56 6.32
C CYS A 125 -12.48 -9.48 5.33
N ARG A 126 -12.17 -9.36 4.05
CA ARG A 126 -12.66 -10.31 3.06
C ARG A 126 -11.95 -11.64 3.27
N GLY A 127 -12.67 -12.66 3.75
CA GLY A 127 -12.17 -14.01 3.88
C GLY A 127 -11.76 -14.60 2.51
N ARG A 128 -10.81 -15.53 2.52
CA ARG A 128 -10.34 -16.22 1.31
C ARG A 128 -11.51 -16.87 0.57
N PRO A 129 -11.75 -16.56 -0.72
CA PRO A 129 -12.66 -17.36 -1.50
C PRO A 129 -12.12 -18.80 -1.56
N PRO A 130 -12.99 -19.82 -1.51
CA PRO A 130 -12.55 -21.21 -1.65
C PRO A 130 -11.77 -21.35 -2.95
N SER A 131 -10.62 -21.98 -2.85
CA SER A 131 -9.61 -22.19 -3.87
C SER A 131 -10.16 -22.46 -5.27
N ARG A 132 -10.11 -21.46 -6.14
CA ARG A 132 -9.84 -21.58 -7.58
C ARG A 132 -9.18 -20.29 -8.00
N ARG A 133 -7.83 -20.33 -8.12
CA ARG A 133 -7.10 -19.37 -8.94
C ARG A 133 -7.63 -19.51 -10.35
N GLN A 134 -8.59 -18.71 -10.72
CA GLN A 134 -8.73 -18.32 -12.12
C GLN A 134 -7.73 -17.19 -12.32
N PRO A 135 -6.77 -17.31 -13.25
CA PRO A 135 -6.05 -16.16 -13.72
C PRO A 135 -7.08 -15.28 -14.42
N GLY A 136 -7.57 -14.28 -13.71
CA GLY A 136 -8.29 -13.18 -14.33
C GLY A 136 -7.34 -12.44 -15.28
N PRO A 137 -7.87 -11.70 -16.29
CA PRO A 137 -7.05 -10.89 -17.15
C PRO A 137 -6.14 -10.03 -16.27
N ALA A 138 -4.90 -9.84 -16.70
CA ALA A 138 -3.87 -9.08 -16.00
C ALA A 138 -4.40 -7.64 -15.75
N GLY A 139 -5.13 -7.46 -14.67
CA GLY A 139 -5.70 -6.17 -14.27
C GLY A 139 -4.63 -5.36 -13.57
N PHE A 140 -4.54 -4.09 -13.91
CA PHE A 140 -3.52 -3.16 -13.50
C PHE A 140 -3.71 -2.63 -12.08
N ASP A 141 -4.93 -2.59 -11.56
CA ASP A 141 -5.30 -1.92 -10.31
C ASP A 141 -5.48 -2.90 -9.15
N CYS A 142 -4.85 -2.61 -8.00
CA CYS A 142 -5.05 -3.34 -6.74
C CYS A 142 -6.49 -3.28 -6.23
N PHE A 143 -7.24 -2.24 -6.57
CA PHE A 143 -8.64 -2.11 -6.16
C PHE A 143 -9.60 -2.92 -7.04
N ALA A 144 -9.19 -3.33 -8.24
CA ALA A 144 -10.03 -4.14 -9.13
C ALA A 144 -10.15 -5.62 -8.72
N GLN A 145 -9.25 -6.14 -7.90
CA GLN A 145 -9.32 -7.51 -7.37
C GLN A 145 -8.92 -7.54 -5.90
N ALA A 146 -9.86 -7.87 -5.02
CA ALA A 146 -9.61 -8.01 -3.60
C ALA A 146 -8.74 -9.23 -3.30
N ALA A 147 -7.59 -9.02 -2.66
CA ALA A 147 -6.81 -10.08 -2.03
C ALA A 147 -7.47 -10.52 -0.72
N THR A 148 -7.04 -11.63 -0.16
CA THR A 148 -7.71 -12.28 0.98
C THR A 148 -7.66 -11.51 2.29
N ASP A 149 -6.85 -10.44 2.37
CA ASP A 149 -6.56 -9.69 3.60
C ASP A 149 -6.94 -8.21 3.48
N GLU A 150 -7.85 -7.88 2.55
CA GLU A 150 -8.31 -6.52 2.30
C GLU A 150 -9.54 -6.18 3.12
N LEU A 151 -9.64 -4.91 3.54
CA LEU A 151 -10.81 -4.44 4.27
C LEU A 151 -11.88 -3.95 3.30
N CYS A 152 -13.08 -4.49 3.46
CA CYS A 152 -14.23 -4.20 2.61
C CYS A 152 -15.43 -3.73 3.46
N VAL A 153 -16.30 -2.95 2.84
CA VAL A 153 -17.66 -2.70 3.31
C VAL A 153 -18.59 -3.36 2.29
N GLY A 154 -19.35 -4.36 2.74
CA GLY A 154 -20.01 -5.28 1.82
C GLY A 154 -18.98 -5.95 0.91
N ASP A 155 -19.23 -5.90 -0.41
CA ASP A 155 -18.32 -6.45 -1.43
C ASP A 155 -17.29 -5.45 -1.98
N GLN A 156 -17.30 -4.21 -1.48
CA GLN A 156 -16.47 -3.13 -2.00
C GLN A 156 -15.24 -2.91 -1.14
N LYS A 157 -14.07 -2.90 -1.76
CA LYS A 157 -12.78 -2.68 -1.10
C LYS A 157 -12.62 -1.22 -0.66
N LEU A 158 -12.35 -1.03 0.63
CA LEU A 158 -12.09 0.27 1.24
C LEU A 158 -10.60 0.50 1.53
N VAL A 159 -9.88 -0.56 1.99
CA VAL A 159 -8.46 -0.49 2.30
C VAL A 159 -7.70 -1.59 1.60
N GLY A 160 -6.61 -1.23 0.94
CA GLY A 160 -5.63 -2.16 0.38
C GLY A 160 -4.30 -2.05 1.11
N SER A 161 -3.67 -3.18 1.43
CA SER A 161 -2.38 -3.21 2.12
C SER A 161 -1.38 -4.11 1.40
N ALA A 162 -0.09 -3.78 1.57
CA ALA A 162 1.02 -4.57 1.07
C ALA A 162 2.12 -4.64 2.13
N GLN A 163 2.81 -5.79 2.21
CA GLN A 163 3.86 -6.04 3.20
C GLN A 163 5.15 -6.48 2.53
N ARG A 164 6.27 -6.08 3.12
CA ARG A 164 7.61 -6.60 2.84
C ARG A 164 8.25 -7.05 4.14
N ARG A 165 8.93 -8.19 4.08
CA ARG A 165 9.75 -8.72 5.18
C ARG A 165 11.17 -8.86 4.66
N VAL A 166 12.12 -8.30 5.37
CA VAL A 166 13.54 -8.32 4.98
C VAL A 166 14.43 -8.10 6.20
N SER A 167 15.50 -8.86 6.30
CA SER A 167 16.54 -8.70 7.34
C SER A 167 16.00 -8.59 8.77
N GLY A 168 14.97 -9.38 9.12
CA GLY A 168 14.37 -9.38 10.45
C GLY A 168 13.46 -8.20 10.76
N ALA A 169 13.04 -7.44 9.76
CA ALA A 169 12.08 -6.35 9.90
C ALA A 169 10.92 -6.46 8.90
N VAL A 170 9.84 -5.79 9.23
CA VAL A 170 8.61 -5.71 8.45
C VAL A 170 8.31 -4.27 8.11
N LEU A 171 7.94 -4.02 6.86
CA LEU A 171 7.19 -2.84 6.44
C LEU A 171 5.83 -3.32 5.93
N GLN A 172 4.76 -2.83 6.52
CA GLN A 172 3.41 -2.93 5.94
C GLN A 172 2.82 -1.54 5.80
N HIS A 173 2.36 -1.22 4.61
CA HIS A 173 1.63 0.00 4.37
C HIS A 173 0.32 -0.28 3.63
N GLY A 174 -0.60 0.68 3.68
CA GLY A 174 -1.89 0.54 3.01
C GLY A 174 -2.61 1.86 2.85
N SER A 175 -3.43 1.91 1.80
CA SER A 175 -4.23 3.06 1.40
C SER A 175 -5.67 2.87 1.82
N LEU A 176 -6.22 3.84 2.57
CA LEU A 176 -7.62 3.95 2.94
C LEU A 176 -8.26 5.06 2.10
N ARG A 177 -9.18 4.69 1.24
CA ARG A 177 -9.82 5.63 0.31
C ARG A 177 -10.78 6.56 1.04
N CYS A 178 -10.50 7.87 1.00
CA CYS A 178 -11.34 8.89 1.64
C CYS A 178 -12.38 9.47 0.69
N LEU A 179 -11.98 9.77 -0.55
CA LEU A 179 -12.85 10.33 -1.58
C LEU A 179 -12.89 9.44 -2.82
N PRO A 180 -13.97 9.47 -3.61
CA PRO A 180 -14.02 8.80 -4.90
C PRO A 180 -13.15 9.54 -5.93
N ASP A 181 -12.62 8.77 -6.89
CA ASP A 181 -11.84 9.28 -8.02
C ASP A 181 -12.29 8.64 -9.35
N PRO A 182 -13.59 8.70 -9.70
CA PRO A 182 -14.18 7.82 -10.73
C PRO A 182 -13.62 8.05 -12.14
N GLY A 183 -13.05 9.22 -12.41
CA GLY A 183 -12.48 9.57 -13.72
C GLY A 183 -10.98 9.31 -13.81
N LEU A 184 -10.25 9.66 -12.76
CA LEU A 184 -8.78 9.65 -12.75
C LEU A 184 -8.21 8.24 -12.84
N ALA A 185 -8.78 7.28 -12.10
CA ALA A 185 -8.33 5.88 -12.16
C ALA A 185 -8.44 5.33 -13.59
N ARG A 186 -9.55 5.61 -14.28
CA ARG A 186 -9.75 5.19 -15.66
C ARG A 186 -8.80 5.87 -16.64
N GLN A 187 -8.54 7.16 -16.46
CA GLN A 187 -7.61 7.90 -17.30
C GLN A 187 -6.17 7.40 -17.13
N ALA A 188 -5.73 7.22 -15.88
CA ALA A 188 -4.36 6.84 -15.56
C ALA A 188 -4.04 5.36 -15.86
N THR A 189 -5.03 4.48 -15.81
CA THR A 189 -4.78 3.01 -15.92
C THR A 189 -5.52 2.35 -17.09
N GLY A 190 -6.36 3.08 -17.79
CA GLY A 190 -7.26 2.51 -18.81
C GLY A 190 -8.40 1.65 -18.24
N LEU A 191 -8.45 1.44 -16.92
CA LEU A 191 -9.38 0.53 -16.24
C LEU A 191 -10.25 1.31 -15.24
N ALA A 192 -11.51 0.95 -15.16
CA ALA A 192 -12.38 1.44 -14.09
C ALA A 192 -12.00 0.77 -12.75
N ALA A 193 -12.01 1.53 -11.66
CA ALA A 193 -11.87 0.99 -10.30
C ALA A 193 -13.14 0.23 -9.89
N VAL A 194 -13.34 -0.96 -10.46
CA VAL A 194 -14.52 -1.79 -10.18
C VAL A 194 -14.32 -2.49 -8.83
N GLY A 195 -15.36 -2.43 -7.98
CA GLY A 195 -15.36 -3.14 -6.69
C GLY A 195 -14.63 -2.40 -5.55
N ALA A 196 -14.29 -1.12 -5.74
CA ALA A 196 -13.76 -0.26 -4.69
C ALA A 196 -14.81 0.75 -4.21
N THR A 197 -14.66 1.21 -2.97
CA THR A 197 -15.45 2.29 -2.37
C THR A 197 -14.55 3.26 -1.62
N SER A 198 -15.12 4.38 -1.17
CA SER A 198 -14.46 5.38 -0.35
C SER A 198 -15.33 5.75 0.85
N LEU A 199 -14.74 6.39 1.86
CA LEU A 199 -15.50 6.88 3.02
C LEU A 199 -16.64 7.81 2.62
N ALA A 200 -16.43 8.67 1.64
CA ALA A 200 -17.45 9.60 1.15
C ALA A 200 -18.62 8.86 0.48
N GLU A 201 -18.35 7.86 -0.36
CA GLU A 201 -19.39 7.03 -0.99
C GLU A 201 -20.22 6.23 0.01
N LEU A 202 -19.61 5.85 1.14
CA LEU A 202 -20.29 5.18 2.24
C LEU A 202 -21.10 6.13 3.13
N GLY A 203 -21.14 7.44 2.83
CA GLY A 203 -21.81 8.44 3.64
C GLY A 203 -21.09 8.78 4.96
N HIS A 204 -19.80 8.45 5.07
CA HIS A 204 -18.94 8.74 6.21
C HIS A 204 -17.81 9.72 5.86
N PRO A 205 -18.10 10.97 5.45
CA PRO A 205 -17.07 11.95 5.15
C PRO A 205 -16.37 12.36 6.45
N SER A 206 -15.32 11.64 6.80
CA SER A 206 -14.51 11.97 7.99
C SER A 206 -13.43 12.98 7.60
N THR A 207 -13.19 13.96 8.46
CA THR A 207 -12.02 14.83 8.26
C THR A 207 -10.73 14.01 8.45
N PRO A 208 -9.65 14.33 7.73
CA PRO A 208 -8.36 13.64 7.92
C PRO A 208 -7.91 13.62 9.38
N ALA A 209 -8.18 14.67 10.15
CA ALA A 209 -7.82 14.74 11.56
C ALA A 209 -8.57 13.69 12.41
N LYS A 210 -9.89 13.59 12.27
CA LYS A 210 -10.70 12.59 12.99
C LYS A 210 -10.29 11.16 12.62
N LEU A 211 -10.01 10.92 11.34
CA LEU A 211 -9.57 9.61 10.87
C LEU A 211 -8.20 9.23 11.44
N ARG A 212 -7.24 10.16 11.46
CA ARG A 212 -5.92 9.97 12.09
C ARG A 212 -6.05 9.69 13.58
N GLU A 213 -6.85 10.46 14.31
CA GLU A 213 -7.08 10.27 15.74
C GLU A 213 -7.67 8.88 16.05
N ALA A 214 -8.69 8.45 15.29
CA ALA A 214 -9.32 7.14 15.47
C ALA A 214 -8.34 6.00 15.19
N LEU A 215 -7.51 6.11 14.14
CA LEU A 215 -6.50 5.11 13.81
C LEU A 215 -5.38 5.07 14.86
N VAL A 216 -4.86 6.20 15.31
CA VAL A 216 -3.84 6.27 16.37
C VAL A 216 -4.32 5.57 17.64
N ALA A 217 -5.52 5.91 18.10
CA ALA A 217 -6.11 5.29 19.29
C ALA A 217 -6.31 3.77 19.12
N ALA A 218 -6.77 3.34 17.95
CA ALA A 218 -6.99 1.94 17.65
C ALA A 218 -5.69 1.14 17.55
N PHE A 219 -4.68 1.66 16.86
CA PHE A 219 -3.36 1.01 16.75
C PHE A 219 -2.69 0.87 18.12
N SER A 220 -2.65 1.94 18.92
CA SER A 220 -2.12 1.88 20.29
C SER A 220 -2.78 0.78 21.12
N ARG A 221 -4.12 0.71 21.09
CA ARG A 221 -4.89 -0.27 21.85
C ARG A 221 -4.70 -1.71 21.36
N VAL A 222 -4.77 -1.92 20.03
CA VAL A 222 -4.76 -3.28 19.44
C VAL A 222 -3.37 -3.88 19.43
N LEU A 223 -2.33 -3.07 19.23
CA LEU A 223 -0.94 -3.51 19.30
C LEU A 223 -0.41 -3.55 20.75
N GLU A 224 -1.18 -3.01 21.71
CA GLU A 224 -0.78 -2.89 23.12
C GLU A 224 0.55 -2.12 23.26
N VAL A 225 0.68 -1.01 22.52
CA VAL A 225 1.87 -0.15 22.53
C VAL A 225 1.54 1.29 22.90
N ARG A 226 2.51 2.01 23.41
CA ARG A 226 2.43 3.46 23.59
C ARG A 226 2.97 4.14 22.33
N LEU A 227 2.14 4.89 21.63
CA LEU A 227 2.53 5.69 20.47
C LEU A 227 3.03 7.06 20.91
N GLU A 228 4.31 7.34 20.69
CA GLU A 228 4.95 8.60 21.08
C GLU A 228 5.20 9.48 19.85
N PRO A 229 4.68 10.72 19.82
CA PRO A 229 4.94 11.66 18.74
C PRO A 229 6.44 11.79 18.45
N SER A 230 6.80 11.69 17.19
CA SER A 230 8.18 11.69 16.73
C SER A 230 8.29 12.33 15.35
N ALA A 231 9.49 12.76 14.98
CA ALA A 231 9.83 13.19 13.63
C ALA A 231 10.87 12.26 13.03
N LEU A 232 11.07 12.36 11.72
CA LEU A 232 12.19 11.68 11.05
C LEU A 232 13.52 12.19 11.63
N THR A 233 14.45 11.29 11.83
CA THR A 233 15.83 11.66 12.16
C THR A 233 16.52 12.28 10.93
N PRO A 234 17.61 13.04 11.08
CA PRO A 234 18.39 13.55 9.95
C PRO A 234 18.84 12.42 9.00
N VAL A 235 19.23 11.27 9.55
CA VAL A 235 19.65 10.11 8.75
C VAL A 235 18.49 9.55 7.94
N GLU A 236 17.32 9.37 8.55
CA GLU A 236 16.11 8.92 7.85
C GLU A 236 15.69 9.90 6.75
N THR A 237 15.81 11.22 7.02
CA THR A 237 15.49 12.26 6.05
C THR A 237 16.42 12.19 4.83
N GLU A 238 17.71 12.05 5.01
CA GLU A 238 18.68 11.96 3.90
C GLU A 238 18.51 10.63 3.15
N LEU A 239 18.26 9.54 3.85
CA LEU A 239 17.98 8.25 3.21
C LEU A 239 16.69 8.31 2.39
N ALA A 240 15.64 8.94 2.92
CA ALA A 240 14.37 9.11 2.20
C ALA A 240 14.53 9.89 0.90
N LYS A 241 15.30 10.99 0.91
CA LYS A 241 15.63 11.75 -0.30
C LYS A 241 16.39 10.91 -1.34
N THR A 242 17.37 10.13 -0.88
CA THR A 242 18.18 9.27 -1.75
C THR A 242 17.30 8.21 -2.39
N ARG A 243 16.52 7.48 -1.60
CA ARG A 243 15.63 6.42 -2.07
C ARG A 243 14.52 6.93 -2.98
N GLY A 244 13.94 8.07 -2.64
CA GLY A 244 12.92 8.70 -3.47
C GLY A 244 13.43 9.14 -4.85
N ASN A 245 14.70 9.50 -4.96
CA ASN A 245 15.33 9.93 -6.21
C ASN A 245 15.95 8.78 -7.01
N GLU A 246 16.08 7.58 -6.46
CA GLU A 246 16.53 6.43 -7.21
C GLU A 246 15.52 6.14 -8.35
N PRO A 247 15.99 6.03 -9.60
CA PRO A 247 15.11 5.63 -10.68
C PRO A 247 14.54 4.26 -10.33
N SER A 248 13.21 4.12 -10.41
CA SER A 248 12.56 2.82 -10.22
C SER A 248 13.33 1.77 -11.00
N PRO A 249 13.81 0.67 -10.39
CA PRO A 249 14.59 -0.32 -11.10
C PRO A 249 13.80 -0.76 -12.33
N ARG A 250 14.32 -0.45 -13.51
CA ARG A 250 13.78 -0.97 -14.78
C ARG A 250 14.00 -2.46 -14.71
N LEU A 251 12.93 -3.21 -14.54
CA LEU A 251 13.01 -4.65 -14.80
C LEU A 251 13.48 -4.81 -16.25
N PRO A 252 14.51 -5.65 -16.52
CA PRO A 252 14.89 -5.93 -17.88
C PRO A 252 13.64 -6.39 -18.61
N SER A 253 13.33 -5.75 -19.76
CA SER A 253 12.29 -6.20 -20.67
C SER A 253 12.54 -7.69 -20.93
N GLN A 254 11.61 -8.54 -20.55
CA GLN A 254 11.72 -9.97 -20.90
C GLN A 254 11.87 -10.04 -22.41
N PRO A 255 12.88 -10.75 -22.93
CA PRO A 255 12.97 -10.98 -24.36
C PRO A 255 11.67 -11.64 -24.80
N ARG A 256 10.98 -11.01 -25.75
CA ARG A 256 9.78 -11.60 -26.39
C ARG A 256 10.19 -13.01 -26.79
N GLY A 257 9.48 -14.02 -26.25
CA GLY A 257 9.77 -15.41 -26.49
C GLY A 257 9.98 -15.67 -27.96
N ALA A 258 11.17 -16.17 -28.28
CA ALA A 258 11.43 -16.72 -29.58
C ALA A 258 10.36 -17.76 -29.88
N SER A 259 9.58 -17.55 -30.93
CA SER A 259 8.65 -18.50 -31.46
C SER A 259 9.37 -19.83 -31.60
N GLN A 260 8.98 -20.83 -30.80
CA GLN A 260 9.45 -22.20 -31.00
C GLN A 260 9.00 -22.62 -32.38
N GLY A 261 9.97 -22.75 -33.27
CA GLY A 261 9.76 -23.32 -34.59
C GLY A 261 9.14 -24.71 -34.46
N SER A 262 8.08 -24.92 -35.20
CA SER A 262 7.47 -26.24 -35.37
C SER A 262 8.51 -27.27 -35.76
N PRO A 263 8.49 -28.49 -35.19
CA PRO A 263 9.38 -29.54 -35.62
C PRO A 263 9.08 -29.96 -37.09
N PRO A 264 10.07 -30.36 -37.87
CA PRO A 264 9.86 -30.80 -39.25
C PRO A 264 9.02 -32.08 -39.24
N THR A 265 8.01 -32.10 -40.08
CA THR A 265 7.24 -33.31 -40.41
C THR A 265 8.16 -34.33 -41.07
N ALA A 266 8.35 -35.47 -40.42
CA ALA A 266 9.01 -36.64 -41.07
C ALA A 266 8.01 -37.31 -41.99
N ASP A 267 8.35 -37.32 -43.29
CA ASP A 267 7.78 -38.21 -44.27
C ASP A 267 8.21 -39.65 -43.97
N ARG A 268 7.25 -40.52 -43.79
CA ARG A 268 7.11 -41.88 -44.34
C ARG A 268 5.84 -42.57 -43.82
#